data_cfc7f29fbc29eab9068b31d01550b4e8
#
_entry.id   cfc7f29fbc29eab9068b31d01550b4e8
#
_cell.length_a   1.000
_cell.length_b   1.000
_cell.length_c   1.000
_cell.angle_alpha   90.00
_cell.angle_beta   90.00
_cell.angle_gamma   90.00
#
_symmetry.space_group_name_H-M   'P 1'
#
loop_
_entity.id
_entity.type
_entity.pdbx_description
1 polymer ?
#
loop_
_entity_poly.entity_id
_entity_poly.type
_entity_poly.pdbx_seq_one_letter_code
_entity_poly.pdbx_strand_id
1 'polypeptide(L)'
;MLKENTKAPDFTLIDQNNKSHALFEYRDKWVIIYFYPKDDSPGCTKEANNFKENLDKFKDLNAEVIGISPDLPQSHKKFADKYGITLTLLSDPNKEVISKYHARGLVTKRVSYLVNPDGIIAKAYSTVNPARHAEEILQDLKYLRG
;
A
#
# COMPACT_ATOMS: atom_id res chain seq x y z
N MET A 1 10.97 -10.19 -4.92
CA MET A 1 10.17 -9.03 -5.37
C MET A 1 9.65 -9.26 -6.79
N LEU A 2 8.47 -8.77 -7.08
CA LEU A 2 7.98 -8.69 -8.45
C LEU A 2 8.88 -7.72 -9.23
N LYS A 3 9.01 -7.97 -10.54
CA LYS A 3 9.90 -7.18 -11.39
C LYS A 3 9.23 -5.88 -11.86
N GLU A 4 10.02 -4.81 -11.93
CA GLU A 4 9.60 -3.56 -12.57
C GLU A 4 9.29 -3.82 -14.05
N ASN A 5 8.40 -3.01 -14.59
CA ASN A 5 7.92 -3.08 -15.97
C ASN A 5 7.08 -4.34 -16.28
N THR A 6 6.57 -5.02 -15.25
CA THR A 6 5.63 -6.13 -15.40
C THR A 6 4.27 -5.72 -14.86
N LYS A 7 3.22 -6.41 -15.30
CA LYS A 7 1.85 -6.15 -14.85
C LYS A 7 1.70 -6.47 -13.35
N ALA A 8 1.12 -5.54 -12.60
CA ALA A 8 0.77 -5.79 -11.21
C ALA A 8 -0.34 -6.83 -11.14
N PRO A 9 -0.21 -7.89 -10.31
CA PRO A 9 -1.26 -8.92 -10.16
C PRO A 9 -2.57 -8.32 -9.69
N ASP A 10 -3.68 -8.73 -10.32
CA ASP A 10 -5.02 -8.30 -9.93
C ASP A 10 -5.39 -8.86 -8.55
N PHE A 11 -6.23 -8.12 -7.85
CA PHE A 11 -6.80 -8.58 -6.58
C PHE A 11 -8.13 -7.87 -6.31
N THR A 12 -8.91 -8.46 -5.40
CA THR A 12 -10.10 -7.84 -4.83
C THR A 12 -10.10 -8.14 -3.34
N LEU A 13 -10.02 -7.10 -2.53
CA LEU A 13 -9.95 -7.19 -1.07
C LEU A 13 -10.90 -6.18 -0.43
N ILE A 14 -11.22 -6.41 0.86
CA ILE A 14 -12.16 -5.59 1.63
C ILE A 14 -11.40 -4.61 2.51
N ASP A 15 -11.87 -3.36 2.57
CA ASP A 15 -11.26 -2.31 3.38
C ASP A 15 -11.83 -2.27 4.82
N GLN A 16 -11.36 -1.28 5.62
CA GLN A 16 -11.77 -1.08 7.02
C GLN A 16 -13.25 -0.73 7.18
N ASN A 17 -13.94 -0.40 6.10
CA ASN A 17 -15.38 -0.08 6.10
C ASN A 17 -16.20 -1.17 5.41
N ASN A 18 -15.63 -2.36 5.24
CA ASN A 18 -16.24 -3.51 4.57
C ASN A 18 -16.60 -3.26 3.10
N LYS A 19 -15.92 -2.32 2.45
CA LYS A 19 -16.09 -2.05 1.03
C LYS A 19 -15.04 -2.81 0.25
N SER A 20 -15.44 -3.35 -0.90
CA SER A 20 -14.56 -4.10 -1.80
C SER A 20 -13.76 -3.15 -2.68
N HIS A 21 -12.46 -3.46 -2.85
CA HIS A 21 -11.57 -2.73 -3.76
C HIS A 21 -10.87 -3.73 -4.67
N ALA A 22 -11.00 -3.53 -5.97
CA ALA A 22 -10.26 -4.29 -6.97
C ALA A 22 -9.19 -3.40 -7.58
N LEU A 23 -8.01 -3.97 -7.87
CA LEU A 23 -6.91 -3.16 -8.40
C LEU A 23 -7.30 -2.46 -9.70
N PHE A 24 -8.08 -3.10 -10.59
CA PHE A 24 -8.47 -2.48 -11.86
C PHE A 24 -9.29 -1.19 -11.67
N GLU A 25 -9.92 -0.98 -10.53
CA GLU A 25 -10.68 0.25 -10.24
C GLU A 25 -9.77 1.48 -10.13
N TYR A 26 -8.47 1.26 -9.99
CA TYR A 26 -7.48 2.33 -9.89
C TYR A 26 -6.79 2.65 -11.21
N ARG A 27 -7.32 2.14 -12.34
CA ARG A 27 -6.82 2.49 -13.67
C ARG A 27 -6.85 4.01 -13.86
N ASP A 28 -5.91 4.51 -14.62
CA ASP A 28 -5.72 5.94 -14.88
C ASP A 28 -5.18 6.73 -13.68
N LYS A 29 -4.81 6.05 -12.60
CA LYS A 29 -4.16 6.64 -11.44
C LYS A 29 -2.87 5.90 -11.13
N TRP A 30 -1.94 6.58 -10.46
CA TRP A 30 -0.82 5.94 -9.81
C TRP A 30 -1.31 5.31 -8.52
N VAL A 31 -0.79 4.14 -8.16
CA VAL A 31 -1.18 3.44 -6.94
C VAL A 31 0.06 3.02 -6.18
N ILE A 32 0.13 3.39 -4.92
CA ILE A 32 1.15 2.88 -4.01
C ILE A 32 0.50 1.73 -3.22
N ILE A 33 1.05 0.53 -3.37
CA ILE A 33 0.61 -0.65 -2.63
C ILE A 33 1.72 -1.00 -1.64
N TYR A 34 1.47 -0.85 -0.34
CA TYR A 34 2.45 -1.23 0.65
C TYR A 34 1.94 -2.37 1.53
N PHE A 35 2.81 -3.34 1.77
CA PHE A 35 2.53 -4.51 2.61
C PHE A 35 3.17 -4.33 3.97
N TYR A 36 2.46 -4.68 5.03
CA TYR A 36 2.95 -4.56 6.39
C TYR A 36 2.46 -5.72 7.26
N PRO A 37 3.19 -6.06 8.33
CA PRO A 37 2.90 -7.28 9.08
C PRO A 37 1.70 -7.23 10.01
N LYS A 38 1.44 -6.09 10.68
CA LYS A 38 0.40 -6.07 11.72
C LYS A 38 -0.03 -4.66 12.10
N ASP A 39 -1.36 -4.45 12.18
CA ASP A 39 -1.92 -3.20 12.66
C ASP A 39 -1.40 -2.87 14.06
N ASP A 40 -1.20 -1.57 14.31
CA ASP A 40 -0.83 -1.02 15.62
C ASP A 40 0.52 -1.52 16.17
N SER A 41 1.36 -2.17 15.35
CA SER A 41 2.76 -2.39 15.71
C SER A 41 3.55 -1.08 15.51
N PRO A 42 4.67 -0.87 16.25
CA PRO A 42 5.38 0.41 16.18
C PRO A 42 5.81 0.83 14.77
N GLY A 43 6.39 -0.10 14.00
CA GLY A 43 6.83 0.20 12.63
C GLY A 43 5.67 0.46 11.69
N CYS A 44 4.59 -0.33 11.80
CA CYS A 44 3.42 -0.17 10.94
C CYS A 44 2.66 1.12 11.25
N THR A 45 2.62 1.52 12.51
CA THR A 45 2.03 2.80 12.91
C THR A 45 2.82 3.97 12.34
N LYS A 46 4.15 3.92 12.41
CA LYS A 46 5.01 4.96 11.80
C LYS A 46 4.79 5.06 10.31
N GLU A 47 4.74 3.92 9.62
CA GLU A 47 4.55 3.89 8.17
C GLU A 47 3.19 4.46 7.78
N ALA A 48 2.12 4.03 8.45
CA ALA A 48 0.77 4.53 8.17
C ALA A 48 0.66 6.04 8.43
N ASN A 49 1.25 6.54 9.51
CA ASN A 49 1.27 7.97 9.80
C ASN A 49 2.09 8.75 8.77
N ASN A 50 3.20 8.19 8.31
CA ASN A 50 4.03 8.81 7.27
C ASN A 50 3.24 8.96 5.96
N PHE A 51 2.51 7.93 5.54
CA PHE A 51 1.64 8.03 4.37
C PHE A 51 0.48 9.00 4.61
N LYS A 52 -0.15 8.94 5.77
CA LYS A 52 -1.27 9.83 6.11
C LYS A 52 -0.88 11.31 5.99
N GLU A 53 0.28 11.67 6.52
CA GLU A 53 0.77 13.05 6.50
C GLU A 53 1.06 13.55 5.08
N ASN A 54 1.25 12.64 4.13
CA ASN A 54 1.58 12.95 2.74
C ASN A 54 0.44 12.69 1.75
N LEU A 55 -0.75 12.30 2.23
CA LEU A 55 -1.87 11.93 1.34
C LEU A 55 -2.26 13.03 0.36
N ASP A 56 -2.30 14.28 0.80
CA ASP A 56 -2.66 15.40 -0.08
C ASP A 56 -1.63 15.57 -1.21
N LYS A 57 -0.36 15.36 -0.90
CA LYS A 57 0.72 15.44 -1.89
C LYS A 57 0.57 14.33 -2.94
N PHE A 58 0.20 13.11 -2.50
CA PHE A 58 -0.08 12.01 -3.42
C PHE A 58 -1.29 12.32 -4.30
N LYS A 59 -2.37 12.84 -3.72
CA LYS A 59 -3.57 13.22 -4.48
C LYS A 59 -3.26 14.26 -5.55
N ASP A 60 -2.43 15.24 -5.22
CA ASP A 60 -2.01 16.28 -6.17
C ASP A 60 -1.27 15.69 -7.37
N LEU A 61 -0.68 14.50 -7.20
CA LEU A 61 0.03 13.78 -8.25
C LEU A 61 -0.83 12.67 -8.89
N ASN A 62 -2.14 12.67 -8.64
CA ASN A 62 -3.09 11.66 -9.11
C ASN A 62 -2.70 10.25 -8.63
N ALA A 63 -2.34 10.14 -7.37
CA ALA A 63 -1.89 8.88 -6.77
C ALA A 63 -2.73 8.51 -5.54
N GLU A 64 -3.03 7.22 -5.41
CA GLU A 64 -3.74 6.64 -4.27
C GLU A 64 -2.78 5.75 -3.48
N VAL A 65 -2.99 5.66 -2.16
CA VAL A 65 -2.19 4.81 -1.28
C VAL A 65 -3.06 3.72 -0.68
N ILE A 66 -2.61 2.47 -0.80
CA ILE A 66 -3.29 1.29 -0.27
C ILE A 66 -2.32 0.51 0.61
N GLY A 67 -2.71 0.25 1.87
CA GLY A 67 -1.98 -0.65 2.75
C GLY A 67 -2.65 -2.03 2.77
N ILE A 68 -1.85 -3.09 2.78
CA ILE A 68 -2.36 -4.48 2.83
C ILE A 68 -1.64 -5.25 3.93
N SER A 69 -2.41 -5.88 4.81
CA SER A 69 -1.89 -6.78 5.83
C SER A 69 -2.83 -7.99 6.00
N PRO A 70 -2.42 -9.02 6.74
CA PRO A 70 -3.30 -10.16 7.02
C PRO A 70 -4.38 -9.87 8.08
N ASP A 71 -4.39 -8.67 8.67
CA ASP A 71 -5.37 -8.31 9.68
C ASP A 71 -6.80 -8.26 9.10
N LEU A 72 -7.80 -8.50 9.95
CA LEU A 72 -9.21 -8.45 9.58
C LEU A 72 -9.71 -7.00 9.47
N PRO A 73 -10.84 -6.75 8.77
CA PRO A 73 -11.39 -5.40 8.65
C PRO A 73 -11.64 -4.70 9.97
N GLN A 74 -12.10 -5.44 11.00
CA GLN A 74 -12.32 -4.86 12.33
C GLN A 74 -11.01 -4.32 12.94
N SER A 75 -9.90 -5.03 12.75
CA SER A 75 -8.58 -4.60 13.22
C SER A 75 -8.16 -3.31 12.50
N HIS A 76 -8.32 -3.28 11.18
CA HIS A 76 -8.03 -2.09 10.37
C HIS A 76 -8.88 -0.90 10.82
N LYS A 77 -10.15 -1.12 11.14
CA LYS A 77 -11.04 -0.06 11.58
C LYS A 77 -10.57 0.53 12.91
N LYS A 78 -10.21 -0.31 13.87
CA LYS A 78 -9.67 0.13 15.16
C LYS A 78 -8.37 0.91 14.99
N PHE A 79 -7.49 0.40 14.16
CA PHE A 79 -6.20 1.04 13.86
C PHE A 79 -6.40 2.42 13.22
N ALA A 80 -7.26 2.48 12.20
CA ALA A 80 -7.57 3.73 11.51
C ALA A 80 -8.20 4.76 12.45
N ASP A 81 -9.16 4.34 13.29
CA ASP A 81 -9.83 5.24 14.24
C ASP A 81 -8.85 5.74 15.31
N LYS A 82 -7.96 4.87 15.80
CA LYS A 82 -7.02 5.22 16.85
C LYS A 82 -6.04 6.31 16.42
N TYR A 83 -5.57 6.28 15.19
CA TYR A 83 -4.52 7.19 14.69
C TYR A 83 -5.02 8.18 13.64
N GLY A 84 -6.32 8.21 13.35
CA GLY A 84 -6.87 9.09 12.33
C GLY A 84 -6.37 8.77 10.94
N ILE A 85 -6.17 7.49 10.63
CA ILE A 85 -5.68 7.05 9.33
C ILE A 85 -6.82 7.08 8.33
N THR A 86 -6.66 7.83 7.25
CA THR A 86 -7.69 8.04 6.23
C THR A 86 -7.41 7.29 4.92
N LEU A 87 -6.23 6.72 4.78
CA LEU A 87 -5.91 5.92 3.59
C LEU A 87 -6.63 4.55 3.65
N THR A 88 -6.74 3.89 2.51
CA THR A 88 -7.38 2.58 2.40
C THR A 88 -6.49 1.49 2.98
N LEU A 89 -7.02 0.68 3.90
CA LEU A 89 -6.36 -0.48 4.47
C LEU A 89 -7.14 -1.72 4.06
N LEU A 90 -6.51 -2.63 3.33
CA LEU A 90 -7.15 -3.84 2.80
C LEU A 90 -6.75 -5.08 3.61
N SER A 91 -7.70 -5.97 3.81
CA SER A 91 -7.52 -7.21 4.58
C SER A 91 -7.24 -8.39 3.66
N ASP A 92 -6.14 -9.11 3.93
CA ASP A 92 -5.75 -10.32 3.19
C ASP A 92 -5.45 -11.45 4.19
N PRO A 93 -6.47 -11.94 4.94
CA PRO A 93 -6.24 -12.89 6.02
C PRO A 93 -5.67 -14.23 5.54
N ASN A 94 -5.98 -14.64 4.32
CA ASN A 94 -5.45 -15.89 3.75
C ASN A 94 -4.09 -15.71 3.09
N LYS A 95 -3.57 -14.49 3.05
CA LYS A 95 -2.25 -14.14 2.49
C LYS A 95 -2.09 -14.50 1.00
N GLU A 96 -3.20 -14.56 0.27
CA GLU A 96 -3.16 -14.86 -1.17
C GLU A 96 -2.53 -13.74 -1.98
N VAL A 97 -2.97 -12.50 -1.73
CA VAL A 97 -2.43 -11.31 -2.41
C VAL A 97 -1.01 -11.03 -1.92
N ILE A 98 -0.79 -11.17 -0.61
CA ILE A 98 0.55 -11.04 -0.01
C ILE A 98 1.53 -11.99 -0.71
N SER A 99 1.11 -13.23 -0.99
CA SER A 99 1.93 -14.21 -1.71
C SER A 99 2.16 -13.81 -3.17
N LYS A 100 1.11 -13.35 -3.86
CA LYS A 100 1.22 -12.90 -5.26
C LYS A 100 2.22 -11.76 -5.42
N TYR A 101 2.32 -10.89 -4.41
CA TYR A 101 3.22 -9.74 -4.44
C TYR A 101 4.57 -10.04 -3.77
N HIS A 102 4.88 -11.31 -3.51
CA HIS A 102 6.16 -11.75 -2.94
C HIS A 102 6.46 -11.14 -1.57
N ALA A 103 5.42 -10.84 -0.79
CA ALA A 103 5.55 -10.27 0.55
C ALA A 103 5.41 -11.30 1.67
N ARG A 104 5.24 -12.58 1.33
CA ARG A 104 5.05 -13.64 2.32
C ARG A 104 6.38 -14.04 2.96
N GLY A 105 6.36 -14.27 4.28
CA GLY A 105 7.48 -14.72 5.07
C GLY A 105 6.97 -15.32 6.38
N LEU A 106 7.83 -15.53 7.37
CA LEU A 106 7.40 -15.90 8.73
C LEU A 106 6.40 -14.88 9.27
N VAL A 107 6.66 -13.61 8.98
CA VAL A 107 5.68 -12.52 9.07
C VAL A 107 5.65 -11.84 7.71
N THR A 108 4.57 -11.13 7.41
CA THR A 108 4.46 -10.38 6.16
C THR A 108 5.62 -9.39 6.06
N LYS A 109 6.31 -9.40 4.93
CA LYS A 109 7.44 -8.50 4.67
C LYS A 109 6.95 -7.07 4.46
N ARG A 110 7.75 -6.11 4.91
CA ARG A 110 7.50 -4.70 4.68
C ARG A 110 8.09 -4.31 3.33
N VAL A 111 7.28 -4.41 2.30
CA VAL A 111 7.66 -4.11 0.91
C VAL A 111 6.57 -3.27 0.27
N SER A 112 6.94 -2.51 -0.78
CA SER A 112 5.98 -1.65 -1.49
C SER A 112 6.21 -1.70 -2.98
N TYR A 113 5.15 -1.36 -3.72
CA TYR A 113 5.19 -1.23 -5.17
C TYR A 113 4.52 0.07 -5.58
N LEU A 114 5.11 0.75 -6.55
CA LEU A 114 4.51 1.90 -7.22
C LEU A 114 4.00 1.42 -8.57
N VAL A 115 2.68 1.47 -8.76
CA VAL A 115 2.00 0.99 -9.97
C VAL A 115 1.54 2.20 -10.78
N ASN A 116 1.86 2.21 -12.08
CA ASN A 116 1.50 3.33 -12.95
C ASN A 116 0.04 3.26 -13.41
N PRO A 117 -0.47 4.30 -14.11
CA PRO A 117 -1.88 4.32 -14.55
C PRO A 117 -2.30 3.18 -15.48
N ASP A 118 -1.34 2.51 -16.13
CA ASP A 118 -1.62 1.35 -17.00
C ASP A 118 -1.61 0.03 -16.24
N GLY A 119 -1.42 0.07 -14.91
CA GLY A 119 -1.38 -1.15 -14.09
C GLY A 119 -0.04 -1.87 -14.13
N ILE A 120 1.03 -1.18 -14.51
CA ILE A 120 2.38 -1.73 -14.62
C ILE A 120 3.20 -1.28 -13.40
N ILE A 121 4.00 -2.19 -12.84
CA ILE A 121 4.88 -1.87 -11.72
C ILE A 121 6.01 -0.97 -12.23
N ALA A 122 6.04 0.27 -11.74
CA ALA A 122 7.06 1.24 -12.08
C ALA A 122 8.27 1.16 -11.15
N LYS A 123 8.04 0.85 -9.87
CA LYS A 123 9.10 0.72 -8.85
C LYS A 123 8.73 -0.36 -7.86
N ALA A 124 9.75 -1.08 -7.36
CA ALA A 124 9.59 -2.08 -6.30
C ALA A 124 10.57 -1.73 -5.17
N TYR A 125 10.07 -1.73 -3.94
CA TYR A 125 10.82 -1.33 -2.75
C TYR A 125 10.95 -2.52 -1.80
N SER A 126 12.11 -3.15 -1.77
CA SER A 126 12.39 -4.30 -0.89
C SER A 126 12.90 -3.88 0.49
N THR A 127 13.40 -2.65 0.61
CA THR A 127 13.89 -2.07 1.86
C THR A 127 13.11 -0.80 2.15
N VAL A 128 12.41 -0.77 3.29
CA VAL A 128 11.51 0.32 3.64
C VAL A 128 11.90 0.90 4.99
N ASN A 129 12.11 2.22 5.04
CA ASN A 129 12.20 2.95 6.30
C ASN A 129 10.80 3.50 6.63
N PRO A 130 10.09 2.97 7.64
CA PRO A 130 8.71 3.36 7.91
C PRO A 130 8.49 4.86 8.14
N ALA A 131 9.50 5.56 8.65
CA ALA A 131 9.38 6.98 8.97
C ALA A 131 9.55 7.89 7.75
N ARG A 132 10.10 7.39 6.62
CA ARG A 132 10.47 8.22 5.48
C ARG A 132 10.03 7.67 4.12
N HIS A 133 9.35 6.54 4.12
CA HIS A 133 9.01 5.84 2.89
C HIS A 133 8.11 6.65 1.96
N ALA A 134 7.15 7.39 2.53
CA ALA A 134 6.25 8.23 1.72
C ALA A 134 7.02 9.30 0.95
N GLU A 135 8.00 9.95 1.59
CA GLU A 135 8.82 10.98 0.94
C GLU A 135 9.67 10.38 -0.20
N GLU A 136 10.23 9.19 0.03
CA GLU A 136 10.98 8.46 -1.00
C GLU A 136 10.11 8.19 -2.23
N ILE A 137 8.91 7.67 -2.02
CA ILE A 137 7.99 7.35 -3.12
C ILE A 137 7.54 8.64 -3.84
N LEU A 138 7.26 9.70 -3.07
CA LEU A 138 6.88 10.99 -3.67
C LEU A 138 7.94 11.51 -4.62
N GLN A 139 9.21 11.42 -4.23
CA GLN A 139 10.33 11.85 -5.06
C GLN A 139 10.40 11.03 -6.35
N ASP A 140 10.31 9.72 -6.24
CA ASP A 140 10.32 8.82 -7.39
C ASP A 140 9.12 9.09 -8.31
N LEU A 141 7.94 9.30 -7.73
CA LEU A 141 6.72 9.57 -8.49
C LEU A 141 6.83 10.87 -9.29
N LYS A 142 7.34 11.92 -8.67
CA LYS A 142 7.58 13.20 -9.36
C LYS A 142 8.51 13.03 -10.55
N TYR A 143 9.57 12.25 -10.38
CA TYR A 143 10.53 11.96 -11.47
C TYR A 143 9.87 11.16 -12.59
N LEU A 144 9.10 10.11 -12.25
CA LEU A 144 8.48 9.22 -13.23
C LEU A 144 7.35 9.89 -14.03
N ARG A 145 6.65 10.84 -13.41
CA ARG A 145 5.60 11.59 -14.11
C ARG A 145 6.18 12.64 -15.08
N GLY A 146 7.44 12.92 -14.93
CA GLY A 146 8.12 13.90 -15.74
C GLY A 146 7.82 15.29 -15.32
#